data_57831039478cea58c21770dd1080e739
#
_entry.id   57831039478cea58c21770dd1080e739
#
_cell.length_a   1.000
_cell.length_b   1.000
_cell.length_c   1.000
_cell.angle_alpha   90.00
_cell.angle_beta   90.00
_cell.angle_gamma   90.00
#
_symmetry.space_group_name_H-M   'P 1'
#
loop_
_entity.id
_entity.type
_entity.pdbx_description
1 polymer ?
#
loop_
_entity_poly.entity_id
_entity_poly.type
_entity_poly.pdbx_seq_one_letter_code
_entity_poly.pdbx_strand_id
1 'polypeptide(L)'
;TNDDGLPVLCARMADPALDLETVRAELEALLPAVRQQVTGGPQHEPGEQVLRALAALKGPLAAQRDWLLDLHQAQRNALADGGAAIDRLPPAQRPALPGLRVLLGWPEHWSAFDQALARAWAERCLQGEQGGLADGYAMAVTSLAGSGEALWLRADQMSHGAGRSPWLLVAACDSDLTGERVDALAAAQRLYDATTCPGGCIPGEAAAALLLAPADWVPPADMEVRTVRLHRPALLRRDKPIESPGRVRHRELAQALEQALVAAQVAPADLAMLVCDADLHSPRSTELYGMAVEALSHLDPVEDMRLLGKVTGHTGAASALLVLAAAAEAVHAMKNPTLALGMSDAHLRMALVLQPPHEGDDAAA
;
A
#
# COMPACT_ATOMS: atom_id res chain seq x y z
N THR A 1 -9.88 -17.28 -18.66
CA THR A 1 -9.24 -18.25 -19.59
C THR A 1 -8.09 -17.53 -20.31
N ASN A 2 -7.04 -18.25 -20.69
CA ASN A 2 -5.98 -17.75 -21.56
C ASN A 2 -6.46 -17.73 -23.05
N ASP A 3 -5.62 -17.30 -23.98
CA ASP A 3 -5.93 -17.26 -25.43
C ASP A 3 -6.29 -18.65 -26.00
N ASP A 4 -5.79 -19.73 -25.41
CA ASP A 4 -6.14 -21.11 -25.76
C ASP A 4 -7.50 -21.55 -25.20
N GLY A 5 -8.21 -20.68 -24.47
CA GLY A 5 -9.48 -20.99 -23.81
C GLY A 5 -9.37 -21.86 -22.57
N LEU A 6 -8.15 -22.11 -22.04
CA LEU A 6 -7.92 -22.88 -20.84
C LEU A 6 -8.25 -22.08 -19.56
N PRO A 7 -8.82 -22.73 -18.51
CA PRO A 7 -9.11 -22.05 -17.27
C PRO A 7 -7.82 -21.61 -16.57
N VAL A 8 -7.79 -20.39 -16.05
CA VAL A 8 -6.68 -19.84 -15.28
C VAL A 8 -7.17 -19.56 -13.85
N LEU A 9 -6.40 -20.01 -12.86
CA LEU A 9 -6.63 -19.63 -11.47
C LEU A 9 -6.21 -18.18 -11.29
N CYS A 10 -7.10 -17.34 -10.76
CA CYS A 10 -6.83 -15.94 -10.48
C CYS A 10 -7.53 -15.50 -9.19
N ALA A 11 -6.96 -14.50 -8.52
CA ALA A 11 -7.57 -13.82 -7.39
C ALA A 11 -8.21 -12.52 -7.88
N ARG A 12 -9.53 -12.48 -7.97
CA ARG A 12 -10.30 -11.40 -8.57
C ARG A 12 -11.19 -10.71 -7.55
N MET A 13 -11.18 -9.37 -7.55
CA MET A 13 -12.20 -8.60 -6.86
C MET A 13 -13.56 -8.80 -7.56
N ALA A 14 -14.65 -8.83 -6.78
CA ALA A 14 -15.98 -8.96 -7.35
C ALA A 14 -16.32 -7.77 -8.26
N ASP A 15 -16.77 -8.01 -9.48
CA ASP A 15 -17.09 -6.95 -10.47
C ASP A 15 -18.07 -5.88 -9.95
N PRO A 16 -19.10 -6.20 -9.12
CA PRO A 16 -19.98 -5.17 -8.56
C PRO A 16 -19.26 -4.14 -7.66
N ALA A 17 -18.05 -4.48 -7.18
CA ALA A 17 -17.22 -3.56 -6.40
C ALA A 17 -16.38 -2.61 -7.27
N LEU A 18 -16.30 -2.86 -8.58
CA LEU A 18 -15.48 -2.10 -9.53
C LEU A 18 -16.38 -1.29 -10.48
N ASP A 19 -16.43 0.02 -10.27
CA ASP A 19 -17.16 0.95 -11.14
C ASP A 19 -16.29 1.32 -12.36
N LEU A 20 -16.11 0.38 -13.28
CA LEU A 20 -15.26 0.53 -14.46
C LEU A 20 -15.76 1.62 -15.41
N GLU A 21 -17.07 1.77 -15.59
CA GLU A 21 -17.65 2.75 -16.52
C GLU A 21 -17.42 4.18 -16.04
N THR A 22 -17.64 4.45 -14.77
CA THR A 22 -17.36 5.78 -14.21
C THR A 22 -15.88 6.11 -14.28
N VAL A 23 -14.99 5.18 -13.92
CA VAL A 23 -13.53 5.43 -14.02
C VAL A 23 -13.12 5.66 -15.47
N ARG A 24 -13.67 4.92 -16.41
CA ARG A 24 -13.41 5.15 -17.84
C ARG A 24 -13.79 6.57 -18.26
N ALA A 25 -15.00 7.03 -17.93
CA ALA A 25 -15.45 8.38 -18.24
C ALA A 25 -14.57 9.46 -17.57
N GLU A 26 -14.17 9.22 -16.32
CA GLU A 26 -13.25 10.12 -15.57
C GLU A 26 -11.89 10.22 -16.26
N LEU A 27 -11.32 9.10 -16.76
CA LEU A 27 -10.05 9.07 -17.49
C LEU A 27 -10.17 9.73 -18.85
N GLU A 28 -11.23 9.47 -19.60
CA GLU A 28 -11.50 10.10 -20.89
C GLU A 28 -11.52 11.62 -20.79
N ALA A 29 -12.11 12.15 -19.71
CA ALA A 29 -12.12 13.58 -19.44
C ALA A 29 -10.72 14.18 -19.18
N LEU A 30 -9.76 13.37 -18.71
CA LEU A 30 -8.39 13.80 -18.43
C LEU A 30 -7.43 13.62 -19.64
N LEU A 31 -7.77 12.76 -20.59
CA LEU A 31 -6.91 12.44 -21.74
C LEU A 31 -6.37 13.69 -22.49
N PRO A 32 -7.19 14.73 -22.80
CA PRO A 32 -6.68 15.89 -23.54
C PRO A 32 -5.56 16.63 -22.80
N ALA A 33 -5.71 16.80 -21.49
CA ALA A 33 -4.72 17.51 -20.67
C ALA A 33 -3.42 16.70 -20.52
N VAL A 34 -3.52 15.39 -20.29
CA VAL A 34 -2.35 14.51 -20.13
C VAL A 34 -1.60 14.37 -21.47
N ARG A 35 -2.30 14.28 -22.60
CA ARG A 35 -1.67 14.24 -23.93
C ARG A 35 -0.84 15.50 -24.25
N GLN A 36 -1.21 16.63 -23.71
CA GLN A 36 -0.42 17.88 -23.87
C GLN A 36 0.85 17.87 -23.04
N GLN A 37 0.85 17.17 -21.90
CA GLN A 37 1.99 17.11 -20.98
C GLN A 37 3.03 16.05 -21.35
N VAL A 38 2.58 14.92 -21.90
CA VAL A 38 3.46 13.80 -22.28
C VAL A 38 3.71 13.87 -23.79
N THR A 39 4.85 14.43 -24.17
CA THR A 39 5.28 14.51 -25.58
C THR A 39 5.53 13.13 -26.19
N GLY A 40 4.89 12.84 -27.32
CA GLY A 40 5.18 11.64 -28.11
C GLY A 40 4.36 10.39 -27.79
N GLY A 41 3.30 10.53 -26.98
CA GLY A 41 2.36 9.42 -26.78
C GLY A 41 1.50 9.17 -28.02
N PRO A 42 1.36 7.90 -28.48
CA PRO A 42 0.39 7.56 -29.50
C PRO A 42 -1.04 7.89 -29.02
N GLN A 43 -2.04 7.76 -29.92
CA GLN A 43 -3.46 7.77 -29.53
C GLN A 43 -3.77 6.55 -28.65
N HIS A 44 -3.18 6.52 -27.46
CA HIS A 44 -3.29 5.42 -26.54
C HIS A 44 -4.54 5.64 -25.68
N GLU A 45 -5.44 4.69 -25.73
CA GLU A 45 -6.52 4.57 -24.75
C GLU A 45 -6.00 3.76 -23.55
N PRO A 46 -6.41 4.10 -22.31
CA PRO A 46 -5.99 3.34 -21.15
C PRO A 46 -6.45 1.87 -21.28
N GLY A 47 -5.51 0.96 -21.13
CA GLY A 47 -5.78 -0.48 -21.18
C GLY A 47 -6.73 -0.93 -20.07
N GLU A 48 -7.41 -2.05 -20.26
CA GLU A 48 -8.32 -2.63 -19.26
C GLU A 48 -7.64 -2.83 -17.90
N GLN A 49 -6.36 -3.17 -17.90
CA GLN A 49 -5.56 -3.32 -16.69
C GLN A 49 -5.51 -2.03 -15.85
N VAL A 50 -5.27 -0.89 -16.50
CA VAL A 50 -5.24 0.42 -15.84
C VAL A 50 -6.61 0.76 -15.28
N LEU A 51 -7.67 0.55 -16.08
CA LEU A 51 -9.07 0.77 -15.65
C LEU A 51 -9.42 -0.05 -14.40
N ARG A 52 -9.11 -1.35 -14.40
CA ARG A 52 -9.42 -2.24 -13.26
C ARG A 52 -8.66 -1.82 -12.01
N ALA A 53 -7.36 -1.58 -12.13
CA ALA A 53 -6.52 -1.17 -11.01
C ALA A 53 -7.01 0.16 -10.39
N LEU A 54 -7.35 1.17 -11.21
CA LEU A 54 -7.86 2.45 -10.72
C LEU A 54 -9.26 2.33 -10.15
N ALA A 55 -10.13 1.49 -10.72
CA ALA A 55 -11.44 1.23 -10.15
C ALA A 55 -11.34 0.59 -8.76
N ALA A 56 -10.39 -0.34 -8.56
CA ALA A 56 -10.10 -0.90 -7.24
C ALA A 56 -9.59 0.17 -6.26
N LEU A 57 -8.80 1.16 -6.75
CA LEU A 57 -8.22 2.21 -5.92
C LEU A 57 -9.22 3.31 -5.53
N LYS A 58 -10.30 3.49 -6.29
CA LYS A 58 -11.28 4.58 -6.09
C LYS A 58 -11.85 4.59 -4.67
N GLY A 59 -12.32 3.44 -4.19
CA GLY A 59 -12.88 3.31 -2.83
C GLY A 59 -11.88 3.64 -1.73
N PRO A 60 -10.70 3.01 -1.69
CA PRO A 60 -9.65 3.33 -0.74
C PRO A 60 -9.24 4.82 -0.72
N LEU A 61 -9.08 5.46 -1.88
CA LEU A 61 -8.78 6.90 -1.95
C LEU A 61 -9.91 7.77 -1.42
N ALA A 62 -11.16 7.45 -1.78
CA ALA A 62 -12.33 8.19 -1.30
C ALA A 62 -12.44 8.10 0.23
N ALA A 63 -12.27 6.91 0.80
CA ALA A 63 -12.31 6.73 2.25
C ALA A 63 -11.27 7.57 2.99
N GLN A 64 -10.03 7.62 2.50
CA GLN A 64 -8.99 8.44 3.11
C GLN A 64 -9.23 9.95 2.92
N ARG A 65 -9.75 10.35 1.76
CA ARG A 65 -10.15 11.73 1.52
C ARG A 65 -11.23 12.18 2.49
N ASP A 66 -12.30 11.39 2.61
CA ASP A 66 -13.45 11.73 3.43
C ASP A 66 -13.05 11.81 4.90
N TRP A 67 -12.23 10.87 5.37
CA TRP A 67 -11.68 10.89 6.73
C TRP A 67 -10.83 12.16 7.00
N LEU A 68 -9.97 12.57 6.05
CA LEU A 68 -9.17 13.78 6.18
C LEU A 68 -10.04 15.05 6.20
N LEU A 69 -11.15 15.07 5.46
CA LEU A 69 -12.10 16.17 5.47
C LEU A 69 -12.82 16.26 6.83
N ASP A 70 -13.24 15.13 7.38
CA ASP A 70 -13.84 15.05 8.72
C ASP A 70 -12.87 15.52 9.79
N LEU A 71 -11.61 15.08 9.74
CA LEU A 71 -10.56 15.55 10.64
C LEU A 71 -10.35 17.06 10.55
N HIS A 72 -10.28 17.60 9.33
CA HIS A 72 -10.14 19.03 9.14
C HIS A 72 -11.33 19.81 9.74
N GLN A 73 -12.55 19.29 9.56
CA GLN A 73 -13.76 19.90 10.12
C GLN A 73 -13.77 19.84 11.66
N ALA A 74 -13.40 18.69 12.25
CA ALA A 74 -13.28 18.55 13.71
C ALA A 74 -12.26 19.54 14.29
N GLN A 75 -11.09 19.69 13.67
CA GLN A 75 -10.07 20.65 14.09
C GLN A 75 -10.58 22.10 13.99
N ARG A 76 -11.34 22.44 12.96
CA ARG A 76 -11.95 23.78 12.83
C ARG A 76 -12.98 24.05 13.91
N ASN A 77 -13.82 23.06 14.23
CA ASN A 77 -14.81 23.17 15.30
C ASN A 77 -14.15 23.40 16.66
N ALA A 78 -13.14 22.61 17.01
CA ALA A 78 -12.39 22.75 18.26
C ALA A 78 -11.75 24.14 18.39
N LEU A 79 -11.24 24.72 17.30
CA LEU A 79 -10.70 26.07 17.30
C LEU A 79 -11.80 27.14 17.43
N ALA A 80 -12.97 26.92 16.84
CA ALA A 80 -14.13 27.82 16.95
C ALA A 80 -14.68 27.85 18.38
N ASP A 81 -14.76 26.72 19.04
CA ASP A 81 -15.17 26.61 20.46
C ASP A 81 -14.20 27.31 21.41
N GLY A 82 -12.92 27.38 21.04
CA GLY A 82 -11.90 28.19 21.72
C GLY A 82 -12.01 29.71 21.48
N GLY A 83 -13.06 30.19 20.78
CA GLY A 83 -13.32 31.60 20.53
C GLY A 83 -12.62 32.19 19.30
N ALA A 84 -11.85 31.42 18.55
CA ALA A 84 -11.17 31.85 17.33
C ALA A 84 -11.91 31.40 16.06
N ALA A 85 -12.84 32.21 15.57
CA ALA A 85 -13.43 31.93 14.26
C ALA A 85 -12.39 32.22 13.15
N ILE A 86 -11.69 31.18 12.70
CA ILE A 86 -10.59 31.26 11.70
C ILE A 86 -11.06 32.00 10.43
N ASP A 87 -12.31 31.79 10.00
CA ASP A 87 -12.85 32.44 8.81
C ASP A 87 -12.99 33.95 8.95
N ARG A 88 -13.00 34.48 10.18
CA ARG A 88 -13.04 35.91 10.48
C ARG A 88 -11.65 36.54 10.56
N LEU A 89 -10.59 35.72 10.60
CA LEU A 89 -9.22 36.26 10.61
C LEU A 89 -8.83 36.79 9.23
N PRO A 90 -8.11 37.90 9.15
CA PRO A 90 -7.50 38.32 7.91
C PRO A 90 -6.63 37.20 7.32
N PRO A 91 -6.51 37.05 5.98
CA PRO A 91 -5.75 36.00 5.35
C PRO A 91 -4.31 35.83 5.88
N ALA A 92 -3.65 36.93 6.22
CA ALA A 92 -2.29 36.93 6.78
C ALA A 92 -2.19 36.41 8.22
N GLN A 93 -3.30 36.28 8.93
CA GLN A 93 -3.36 35.76 10.31
C GLN A 93 -3.96 34.36 10.40
N ARG A 94 -4.41 33.80 9.28
CA ARG A 94 -4.89 32.42 9.25
C ARG A 94 -3.72 31.46 9.42
N PRO A 95 -3.88 30.38 10.23
CA PRO A 95 -2.84 29.38 10.33
C PRO A 95 -2.55 28.77 8.95
N ALA A 96 -1.29 28.43 8.72
CA ALA A 96 -0.91 27.72 7.49
C ALA A 96 -1.62 26.38 7.44
N LEU A 97 -2.07 25.98 6.24
CA LEU A 97 -2.68 24.66 6.03
C LEU A 97 -1.69 23.56 6.41
N PRO A 98 -2.16 22.50 7.09
CA PRO A 98 -1.31 21.34 7.37
C PRO A 98 -0.83 20.73 6.06
N GLY A 99 0.44 20.29 6.04
CA GLY A 99 1.00 19.63 4.87
C GLY A 99 0.44 18.22 4.70
N LEU A 100 0.02 17.88 3.49
CA LEU A 100 -0.33 16.51 3.08
C LEU A 100 0.57 16.10 1.92
N ARG A 101 1.41 15.09 2.14
CA ARG A 101 2.12 14.43 1.05
C ARG A 101 1.33 13.22 0.59
N VAL A 102 1.28 13.02 -0.71
CA VAL A 102 0.63 11.85 -1.33
C VAL A 102 1.69 11.12 -2.14
N LEU A 103 1.86 9.84 -1.85
CA LEU A 103 2.73 8.92 -2.58
C LEU A 103 1.89 7.86 -3.26
N LEU A 104 1.93 7.82 -4.60
CA LEU A 104 1.18 6.88 -5.42
C LEU A 104 2.12 5.81 -5.97
N GLY A 105 1.76 4.53 -5.80
CA GLY A 105 2.47 3.38 -6.32
C GLY A 105 1.80 2.80 -7.56
N TRP A 106 2.57 2.63 -8.63
CA TRP A 106 2.12 2.06 -9.89
C TRP A 106 2.94 0.83 -10.29
N PRO A 107 2.38 -0.12 -11.06
CA PRO A 107 3.13 -1.22 -11.65
C PRO A 107 4.27 -0.74 -12.54
N GLU A 108 5.42 -1.41 -12.49
CA GLU A 108 6.59 -1.06 -13.30
C GLU A 108 6.34 -1.13 -14.82
N HIS A 109 5.44 -2.02 -15.24
CA HIS A 109 5.15 -2.25 -16.65
C HIS A 109 4.18 -1.23 -17.25
N TRP A 110 3.59 -0.33 -16.44
CA TRP A 110 2.76 0.75 -16.98
C TRP A 110 3.60 1.76 -17.74
N SER A 111 3.09 2.18 -18.89
CA SER A 111 3.75 3.21 -19.67
C SER A 111 3.82 4.55 -18.92
N ALA A 112 4.75 5.41 -19.28
CA ALA A 112 4.82 6.76 -18.71
C ALA A 112 3.52 7.55 -18.88
N PHE A 113 2.77 7.29 -19.96
CA PHE A 113 1.47 7.88 -20.21
C PHE A 113 0.42 7.36 -19.22
N ASP A 114 0.34 6.04 -19.02
CA ASP A 114 -0.60 5.44 -18.07
C ASP A 114 -0.34 5.93 -16.64
N GLN A 115 0.94 6.02 -16.24
CA GLN A 115 1.33 6.56 -14.94
C GLN A 115 0.93 8.04 -14.77
N ALA A 116 1.11 8.86 -15.80
CA ALA A 116 0.73 10.27 -15.78
C ALA A 116 -0.79 10.43 -15.71
N LEU A 117 -1.53 9.62 -16.48
CA LEU A 117 -2.99 9.62 -16.48
C LEU A 117 -3.55 9.16 -15.13
N ALA A 118 -3.02 8.07 -14.58
CA ALA A 118 -3.41 7.56 -13.27
C ALA A 118 -3.12 8.57 -12.15
N ARG A 119 -1.98 9.25 -12.22
CA ARG A 119 -1.64 10.32 -11.29
C ARG A 119 -2.64 11.47 -11.36
N ALA A 120 -2.93 11.99 -12.56
CA ALA A 120 -3.88 13.07 -12.75
C ALA A 120 -5.28 12.69 -12.26
N TRP A 121 -5.69 11.42 -12.48
CA TRP A 121 -6.95 10.88 -11.98
C TRP A 121 -6.98 10.82 -10.44
N ALA A 122 -5.94 10.31 -9.80
CA ALA A 122 -5.86 10.23 -8.35
C ALA A 122 -5.83 11.64 -7.70
N GLU A 123 -5.10 12.59 -8.29
CA GLU A 123 -5.11 13.98 -7.86
C GLU A 123 -6.53 14.57 -7.91
N ARG A 124 -7.27 14.32 -8.98
CA ARG A 124 -8.67 14.76 -9.12
C ARG A 124 -9.60 14.09 -8.09
N CYS A 125 -9.45 12.79 -7.85
CA CYS A 125 -10.22 12.07 -6.82
C CYS A 125 -10.01 12.66 -5.43
N LEU A 126 -8.78 13.06 -5.09
CA LEU A 126 -8.45 13.67 -3.81
C LEU A 126 -8.88 15.14 -3.72
N GLN A 127 -8.79 15.89 -4.81
CA GLN A 127 -9.20 17.31 -4.83
C GLN A 127 -10.71 17.46 -4.70
N GLY A 128 -11.51 16.50 -5.24
CA GLY A 128 -12.97 16.61 -5.25
C GLY A 128 -13.49 17.74 -6.17
N GLU A 129 -14.80 17.81 -6.34
CA GLU A 129 -15.43 18.85 -7.19
C GLU A 129 -15.73 20.15 -6.43
N GLN A 130 -16.05 20.08 -5.14
CA GLN A 130 -16.30 21.21 -4.25
C GLN A 130 -15.91 20.83 -2.81
N GLY A 131 -15.10 21.66 -2.15
CA GLY A 131 -14.67 21.42 -0.77
C GLY A 131 -13.71 20.22 -0.63
N GLY A 132 -12.81 20.05 -1.59
CA GLY A 132 -11.82 18.96 -1.59
C GLY A 132 -10.67 19.20 -0.62
N LEU A 133 -9.73 18.22 -0.56
CA LEU A 133 -8.58 18.31 0.35
C LEU A 133 -7.71 19.56 0.13
N ALA A 134 -7.71 20.13 -1.07
CA ALA A 134 -6.94 21.35 -1.37
C ALA A 134 -7.39 22.58 -0.55
N ASP A 135 -8.62 22.59 -0.06
CA ASP A 135 -9.12 23.69 0.78
C ASP A 135 -8.67 23.56 2.24
N GLY A 136 -8.32 22.34 2.68
CA GLY A 136 -7.90 22.02 4.04
C GLY A 136 -6.44 21.66 4.22
N TYR A 137 -5.74 21.32 3.12
CA TYR A 137 -4.35 20.82 3.17
C TYR A 137 -3.48 21.41 2.05
N ALA A 138 -2.22 21.70 2.39
CA ALA A 138 -1.19 21.99 1.38
C ALA A 138 -0.70 20.67 0.79
N MET A 139 -1.31 20.22 -0.32
CA MET A 139 -1.11 18.92 -0.91
C MET A 139 0.08 18.87 -1.89
N ALA A 140 0.94 17.84 -1.77
CA ALA A 140 2.02 17.55 -2.70
C ALA A 140 1.97 16.09 -3.12
N VAL A 141 1.74 15.83 -4.42
CA VAL A 141 1.59 14.48 -4.97
C VAL A 141 2.85 14.06 -5.70
N THR A 142 3.33 12.87 -5.39
CA THR A 142 4.43 12.18 -6.08
C THR A 142 3.99 10.77 -6.45
N SER A 143 4.62 10.18 -7.47
CA SER A 143 4.36 8.79 -7.85
C SER A 143 5.66 8.03 -8.07
N LEU A 144 5.59 6.72 -7.90
CA LEU A 144 6.67 5.77 -8.10
C LEU A 144 6.12 4.54 -8.83
N ALA A 145 6.80 4.10 -9.88
CA ALA A 145 6.58 2.77 -10.45
C ALA A 145 7.56 1.78 -9.84
N GLY A 146 7.07 0.64 -9.36
CA GLY A 146 7.92 -0.35 -8.71
C GLY A 146 7.17 -1.36 -7.85
N SER A 147 7.95 -2.15 -7.09
CA SER A 147 7.40 -3.09 -6.12
C SER A 147 6.82 -2.38 -4.89
N GLY A 148 5.99 -3.10 -4.13
CA GLY A 148 5.44 -2.61 -2.88
C GLY A 148 6.52 -2.25 -1.86
N GLU A 149 7.61 -3.02 -1.81
CA GLU A 149 8.76 -2.75 -0.93
C GLU A 149 9.49 -1.45 -1.31
N ALA A 150 9.66 -1.19 -2.61
CA ALA A 150 10.25 0.06 -3.10
C ALA A 150 9.37 1.27 -2.76
N LEU A 151 8.05 1.12 -2.91
CA LEU A 151 7.08 2.13 -2.52
C LEU A 151 7.19 2.45 -1.02
N TRP A 152 7.27 1.41 -0.18
CA TRP A 152 7.36 1.59 1.25
C TRP A 152 8.68 2.23 1.69
N LEU A 153 9.80 1.86 1.06
CA LEU A 153 11.09 2.54 1.28
C LEU A 153 10.97 4.04 0.97
N ARG A 154 10.27 4.39 -0.09
CA ARG A 154 10.04 5.80 -0.44
C ARG A 154 9.14 6.51 0.58
N ALA A 155 8.11 5.83 1.09
CA ALA A 155 7.25 6.34 2.15
C ALA A 155 8.03 6.62 3.45
N ASP A 156 8.90 5.68 3.88
CA ASP A 156 9.78 5.87 5.04
C ASP A 156 10.70 7.10 4.87
N GLN A 157 11.32 7.26 3.70
CA GLN A 157 12.16 8.42 3.40
C GLN A 157 11.38 9.74 3.46
N MET A 158 10.13 9.73 2.99
CA MET A 158 9.27 10.91 3.02
C MET A 158 8.80 11.24 4.44
N SER A 159 8.58 10.25 5.29
CA SER A 159 8.14 10.44 6.68
C SER A 159 9.26 10.99 7.56
N HIS A 160 10.51 10.67 7.28
CA HIS A 160 11.67 11.07 8.09
C HIS A 160 12.46 12.27 7.52
N GLY A 161 11.89 13.01 6.57
CA GLY A 161 12.52 14.22 6.02
C GLY A 161 12.68 15.33 7.06
N ALA A 162 13.57 16.30 6.80
CA ALA A 162 13.81 17.42 7.69
C ALA A 162 12.56 18.30 7.88
N GLY A 163 12.17 18.54 9.12
CA GLY A 163 11.04 19.38 9.50
C GLY A 163 9.93 18.61 10.21
N ARG A 164 8.82 19.32 10.54
CA ARG A 164 7.63 18.68 11.12
C ARG A 164 7.08 17.69 10.10
N SER A 165 6.93 16.42 10.47
CA SER A 165 6.40 15.39 9.58
C SER A 165 5.00 15.79 9.10
N PRO A 166 4.78 15.95 7.78
CA PRO A 166 3.44 16.18 7.25
C PRO A 166 2.65 14.87 7.32
N TRP A 167 1.35 14.97 7.16
CA TRP A 167 0.52 13.80 6.84
C TRP A 167 1.04 13.15 5.55
N LEU A 168 1.08 11.82 5.52
CA LEU A 168 1.49 11.08 4.34
C LEU A 168 0.42 10.04 3.98
N LEU A 169 -0.26 10.26 2.87
CA LEU A 169 -1.14 9.29 2.23
C LEU A 169 -0.31 8.45 1.26
N VAL A 170 -0.24 7.15 1.48
CA VAL A 170 0.39 6.18 0.57
C VAL A 170 -0.71 5.34 -0.05
N ALA A 171 -0.78 5.31 -1.37
CA ALA A 171 -1.79 4.54 -2.08
C ALA A 171 -1.17 3.82 -3.27
N ALA A 172 -1.61 2.60 -3.53
CA ALA A 172 -1.15 1.81 -4.68
C ALA A 172 -2.25 0.89 -5.18
N CYS A 173 -2.15 0.53 -6.45
CA CYS A 173 -3.00 -0.47 -7.08
C CYS A 173 -2.23 -1.27 -8.12
N ASP A 174 -2.71 -2.47 -8.38
CA ASP A 174 -2.24 -3.34 -9.46
C ASP A 174 -3.35 -4.28 -9.89
N SER A 175 -3.30 -4.72 -11.16
CA SER A 175 -4.18 -5.76 -11.70
C SER A 175 -3.44 -6.55 -12.79
N ASP A 176 -3.27 -7.84 -12.58
CA ASP A 176 -2.73 -8.78 -13.58
C ASP A 176 -3.86 -9.56 -14.30
N LEU A 177 -5.12 -9.12 -14.21
CA LEU A 177 -6.30 -9.87 -14.67
C LEU A 177 -6.74 -9.59 -16.11
N THR A 178 -5.91 -9.00 -16.94
CA THR A 178 -6.21 -8.86 -18.37
C THR A 178 -5.72 -10.06 -19.16
N GLY A 179 -6.37 -10.37 -20.30
CA GLY A 179 -5.94 -11.44 -21.21
C GLY A 179 -4.47 -11.28 -21.61
N GLU A 180 -4.10 -10.08 -22.08
CA GLU A 180 -2.72 -9.76 -22.48
C GLU A 180 -1.70 -10.05 -21.37
N ARG A 181 -2.02 -9.69 -20.13
CA ARG A 181 -1.11 -9.90 -19.00
C ARG A 181 -1.01 -11.38 -18.60
N VAL A 182 -2.14 -12.08 -18.60
CA VAL A 182 -2.20 -13.54 -18.34
C VAL A 182 -1.39 -14.29 -19.39
N ASP A 183 -1.54 -13.94 -20.67
CA ASP A 183 -0.81 -14.56 -21.78
C ASP A 183 0.69 -14.25 -21.72
N ALA A 184 1.08 -13.06 -21.34
CA ALA A 184 2.47 -12.72 -21.10
C ALA A 184 3.09 -13.56 -19.94
N LEU A 185 2.36 -13.80 -18.86
CA LEU A 185 2.79 -14.68 -17.78
C LEU A 185 2.90 -16.13 -18.24
N ALA A 186 1.94 -16.61 -19.05
CA ALA A 186 1.97 -17.96 -19.61
C ALA A 186 3.15 -18.15 -20.57
N ALA A 187 3.37 -17.23 -21.49
CA ALA A 187 4.50 -17.24 -22.45
C ALA A 187 5.86 -17.20 -21.72
N ALA A 188 5.94 -16.49 -20.59
CA ALA A 188 7.12 -16.46 -19.75
C ALA A 188 7.29 -17.68 -18.83
N GLN A 189 6.38 -18.67 -18.90
CA GLN A 189 6.31 -19.83 -18.01
C GLN A 189 6.27 -19.44 -16.52
N ARG A 190 5.57 -18.35 -16.21
CA ARG A 190 5.42 -17.80 -14.86
C ARG A 190 4.00 -17.90 -14.33
N LEU A 191 3.03 -18.25 -15.18
CA LEU A 191 1.65 -18.47 -14.75
C LEU A 191 1.55 -19.74 -13.92
N TYR A 192 0.82 -19.68 -12.81
CA TYR A 192 0.57 -20.87 -11.99
C TYR A 192 -0.19 -21.95 -12.78
N ASP A 193 0.36 -23.12 -12.75
CA ASP A 193 -0.28 -24.37 -13.20
C ASP A 193 0.13 -25.49 -12.26
N ALA A 194 -0.85 -26.24 -11.73
CA ALA A 194 -0.60 -27.26 -10.71
C ALA A 194 0.33 -28.39 -11.16
N THR A 195 0.45 -28.60 -12.48
CA THR A 195 1.23 -29.69 -13.07
C THR A 195 2.56 -29.21 -13.62
N THR A 196 2.54 -28.12 -14.39
CA THR A 196 3.69 -27.65 -15.17
C THR A 196 4.45 -26.51 -14.49
N CYS A 197 3.76 -25.68 -13.69
CA CYS A 197 4.35 -24.56 -12.99
C CYS A 197 3.72 -24.34 -11.60
N PRO A 198 3.88 -25.28 -10.66
CA PRO A 198 3.23 -25.23 -9.34
C PRO A 198 3.75 -24.09 -8.44
N GLY A 199 4.89 -23.51 -8.77
CA GLY A 199 5.45 -22.31 -8.13
C GLY A 199 5.23 -21.04 -8.93
N GLY A 200 4.34 -21.06 -9.91
CA GLY A 200 4.02 -19.92 -10.74
C GLY A 200 3.23 -18.85 -10.01
N CYS A 201 3.07 -17.70 -10.67
CA CYS A 201 2.30 -16.58 -10.19
C CYS A 201 0.79 -16.85 -10.43
N ILE A 202 -0.02 -16.65 -9.41
CA ILE A 202 -1.48 -16.53 -9.54
C ILE A 202 -1.77 -15.06 -9.86
N PRO A 203 -2.31 -14.72 -11.04
CA PRO A 203 -2.69 -13.35 -11.33
C PRO A 203 -3.69 -12.83 -10.30
N GLY A 204 -3.45 -11.64 -9.79
CA GLY A 204 -4.30 -11.01 -8.80
C GLY A 204 -4.58 -9.55 -9.14
N GLU A 205 -5.47 -8.96 -8.38
CA GLU A 205 -5.71 -7.52 -8.40
C GLU A 205 -5.97 -7.02 -7.00
N ALA A 206 -5.46 -5.84 -6.71
CA ALA A 206 -5.68 -5.19 -5.42
C ALA A 206 -5.40 -3.69 -5.48
N ALA A 207 -5.96 -3.00 -4.51
CA ALA A 207 -5.62 -1.63 -4.19
C ALA A 207 -5.68 -1.39 -2.69
N ALA A 208 -4.83 -0.50 -2.20
CA ALA A 208 -4.84 -0.07 -0.81
C ALA A 208 -4.41 1.40 -0.70
N ALA A 209 -4.92 2.06 0.33
CA ALA A 209 -4.51 3.39 0.73
C ALA A 209 -4.36 3.45 2.25
N LEU A 210 -3.20 3.91 2.72
CA LEU A 210 -2.87 4.05 4.12
C LEU A 210 -2.50 5.50 4.43
N LEU A 211 -3.04 6.02 5.51
CA LEU A 211 -2.72 7.35 5.99
C LEU A 211 -1.79 7.27 7.20
N LEU A 212 -0.65 7.91 7.11
CA LEU A 212 0.34 8.00 8.18
C LEU A 212 0.23 9.38 8.82
N ALA A 213 -0.07 9.39 10.11
CA ALA A 213 -0.07 10.58 10.92
C ALA A 213 1.36 10.96 11.38
N PRO A 214 1.63 12.24 11.68
CA PRO A 214 2.82 12.62 12.43
C PRO A 214 2.93 11.85 13.75
N ALA A 215 4.15 11.54 14.19
CA ALA A 215 4.35 10.74 15.41
C ALA A 215 3.86 11.45 16.70
N ASP A 216 3.75 12.78 16.67
CA ASP A 216 3.24 13.63 17.74
C ASP A 216 1.75 13.98 17.57
N TRP A 217 1.06 13.36 16.60
CA TRP A 217 -0.35 13.61 16.40
C TRP A 217 -1.21 12.91 17.46
N VAL A 218 -2.14 13.68 18.03
CA VAL A 218 -3.14 13.17 18.97
C VAL A 218 -4.51 13.29 18.31
N PRO A 219 -5.32 12.22 18.29
CA PRO A 219 -6.67 12.28 17.73
C PRO A 219 -7.54 13.28 18.52
N PRO A 220 -8.43 14.01 17.84
CA PRO A 220 -9.46 14.80 18.53
C PRO A 220 -10.34 13.91 19.42
N ALA A 221 -10.71 14.40 20.61
CA ALA A 221 -11.48 13.63 21.60
C ALA A 221 -12.87 13.18 21.11
N ASP A 222 -13.42 13.87 20.11
CA ASP A 222 -14.73 13.59 19.49
C ASP A 222 -14.65 12.64 18.28
N MET A 223 -13.43 12.22 17.91
CA MET A 223 -13.20 11.28 16.80
C MET A 223 -12.79 9.91 17.31
N GLU A 224 -13.58 8.88 16.97
CA GLU A 224 -13.14 7.50 17.14
C GLU A 224 -12.12 7.14 16.06
N VAL A 225 -10.86 7.01 16.43
CA VAL A 225 -9.76 6.72 15.50
C VAL A 225 -9.08 5.40 15.86
N ARG A 226 -9.05 4.48 14.90
CA ARG A 226 -8.33 3.22 15.03
C ARG A 226 -6.89 3.42 14.53
N THR A 227 -5.97 3.62 15.44
CA THR A 227 -4.54 3.82 15.12
C THR A 227 -3.70 2.61 15.51
N VAL A 228 -2.59 2.44 14.81
CA VAL A 228 -1.50 1.53 15.19
C VAL A 228 -0.19 2.30 15.12
N ARG A 229 0.74 1.96 15.99
CA ARG A 229 2.10 2.48 15.90
C ARG A 229 2.87 1.68 14.86
N LEU A 230 3.42 2.38 13.88
CA LEU A 230 4.23 1.81 12.83
C LEU A 230 5.70 2.13 13.08
N HIS A 231 6.53 1.11 13.18
CA HIS A 231 7.97 1.27 13.35
C HIS A 231 8.69 1.37 12.00
N ARG A 232 9.95 1.83 12.04
CA ARG A 232 10.74 1.93 10.80
C ARG A 232 10.94 0.56 10.17
N PRO A 233 10.77 0.46 8.85
CA PRO A 233 11.05 -0.78 8.14
C PRO A 233 12.56 -1.05 8.09
N ALA A 234 12.91 -2.32 8.21
CA ALA A 234 14.20 -2.82 7.77
C ALA A 234 14.06 -3.34 6.34
N LEU A 235 14.88 -2.81 5.43
CA LEU A 235 14.94 -3.28 4.05
C LEU A 235 16.33 -3.82 3.76
N LEU A 236 16.36 -5.06 3.30
CA LEU A 236 17.60 -5.72 2.88
C LEU A 236 17.48 -6.21 1.45
N ARG A 237 18.62 -6.20 0.76
CA ARG A 237 18.71 -6.64 -0.62
C ARG A 237 19.49 -7.94 -0.70
N ARG A 238 18.91 -8.93 -1.35
CA ARG A 238 19.56 -10.18 -1.73
C ARG A 238 20.57 -9.92 -2.85
N ASP A 239 21.70 -10.58 -2.81
CA ASP A 239 22.70 -10.53 -3.88
C ASP A 239 22.16 -11.12 -5.19
N LYS A 240 21.31 -12.14 -5.09
CA LYS A 240 20.70 -12.83 -6.23
C LYS A 240 19.18 -12.83 -6.09
N PRO A 241 18.44 -12.77 -7.22
CA PRO A 241 16.98 -12.93 -7.17
C PRO A 241 16.60 -14.27 -6.54
N ILE A 242 15.43 -14.31 -5.91
CA ILE A 242 14.95 -15.50 -5.20
C ILE A 242 14.76 -16.71 -6.14
N GLU A 243 14.51 -16.45 -7.41
CA GLU A 243 14.32 -17.44 -8.47
C GLU A 243 15.65 -18.07 -8.93
N SER A 244 16.80 -17.57 -8.47
CA SER A 244 18.10 -18.11 -8.85
C SER A 244 18.24 -19.57 -8.44
N PRO A 245 18.78 -20.44 -9.30
CA PRO A 245 18.99 -21.82 -8.96
C PRO A 245 19.94 -21.99 -7.77
N GLY A 246 19.67 -22.97 -6.92
CA GLY A 246 20.50 -23.32 -5.78
C GLY A 246 19.74 -23.37 -4.45
N ARG A 247 20.49 -23.45 -3.34
CA ARG A 247 19.90 -23.49 -2.01
C ARG A 247 19.35 -22.12 -1.64
N VAL A 248 18.07 -22.06 -1.30
CA VAL A 248 17.45 -20.87 -0.74
C VAL A 248 17.99 -20.64 0.68
N ARG A 249 18.47 -19.45 0.94
CA ARG A 249 18.92 -18.99 2.26
C ARG A 249 18.00 -17.90 2.74
N HIS A 250 17.73 -17.86 4.05
CA HIS A 250 16.86 -16.88 4.69
C HIS A 250 17.64 -15.79 5.45
N ARG A 251 18.94 -15.65 5.19
CA ARG A 251 19.84 -14.73 5.91
C ARG A 251 19.35 -13.28 5.87
N GLU A 252 19.04 -12.79 4.69
CA GLU A 252 18.62 -11.40 4.48
C GLU A 252 17.27 -11.14 5.15
N LEU A 253 16.35 -12.10 5.10
CA LEU A 253 15.06 -11.99 5.77
C LEU A 253 15.22 -12.04 7.30
N ALA A 254 16.04 -12.93 7.84
CA ALA A 254 16.35 -13.02 9.26
C ALA A 254 17.01 -11.74 9.78
N GLN A 255 17.93 -11.17 9.02
CA GLN A 255 18.57 -9.90 9.37
C GLN A 255 17.59 -8.72 9.30
N ALA A 256 16.66 -8.70 8.34
CA ALA A 256 15.59 -7.70 8.30
C ALA A 256 14.68 -7.80 9.53
N LEU A 257 14.31 -9.02 9.91
CA LEU A 257 13.54 -9.28 11.13
C LEU A 257 14.27 -8.74 12.37
N GLU A 258 15.54 -9.08 12.55
CA GLU A 258 16.34 -8.62 13.69
C GLU A 258 16.37 -7.09 13.79
N GLN A 259 16.62 -6.41 12.67
CA GLN A 259 16.64 -4.94 12.62
C GLN A 259 15.27 -4.33 12.93
N ALA A 260 14.18 -4.92 12.43
CA ALA A 260 12.83 -4.45 12.69
C ALA A 260 12.45 -4.61 14.18
N LEU A 261 12.81 -5.73 14.80
CA LEU A 261 12.58 -5.99 16.22
C LEU A 261 13.36 -5.00 17.11
N VAL A 262 14.62 -4.74 16.78
CA VAL A 262 15.44 -3.73 17.47
C VAL A 262 14.82 -2.33 17.34
N ALA A 263 14.37 -1.96 16.15
CA ALA A 263 13.75 -0.66 15.91
C ALA A 263 12.42 -0.49 16.70
N ALA A 264 11.68 -1.56 16.85
CA ALA A 264 10.42 -1.59 17.60
C ALA A 264 10.60 -1.82 19.11
N GLN A 265 11.78 -2.20 19.55
CA GLN A 265 12.07 -2.62 20.94
C GLN A 265 11.15 -3.78 21.41
N VAL A 266 10.91 -4.74 20.51
CA VAL A 266 10.06 -5.91 20.73
C VAL A 266 10.92 -7.17 20.77
N ALA A 267 10.70 -8.05 21.74
CA ALA A 267 11.35 -9.36 21.71
C ALA A 267 10.63 -10.28 20.69
N PRO A 268 11.32 -11.23 20.04
CA PRO A 268 10.67 -12.17 19.14
C PRO A 268 9.46 -12.88 19.77
N ALA A 269 9.55 -13.25 21.03
CA ALA A 269 8.51 -13.96 21.77
C ALA A 269 7.24 -13.12 22.02
N ASP A 270 7.32 -11.80 21.90
CA ASP A 270 6.17 -10.90 22.11
C ASP A 270 5.34 -10.73 20.82
N LEU A 271 5.84 -11.19 19.69
CA LEU A 271 5.08 -11.17 18.45
C LEU A 271 3.93 -12.18 18.51
N ALA A 272 2.73 -11.71 18.26
CA ALA A 272 1.54 -12.57 18.24
C ALA A 272 1.16 -13.08 16.85
N MET A 273 1.60 -12.40 15.78
CA MET A 273 1.25 -12.77 14.43
C MET A 273 2.33 -12.30 13.43
N LEU A 274 2.42 -13.03 12.33
CA LEU A 274 3.18 -12.68 11.15
C LEU A 274 2.23 -12.55 9.95
N VAL A 275 2.31 -11.42 9.24
CA VAL A 275 1.57 -11.19 7.99
C VAL A 275 2.57 -10.95 6.86
N CYS A 276 2.43 -11.63 5.74
CA CYS A 276 3.33 -11.46 4.60
C CYS A 276 2.61 -11.62 3.25
N ASP A 277 3.22 -11.15 2.20
CA ASP A 277 2.77 -11.29 0.81
C ASP A 277 3.32 -12.55 0.11
N ALA A 278 3.94 -13.47 0.84
CA ALA A 278 4.39 -14.74 0.29
C ALA A 278 3.23 -15.50 -0.38
N ASP A 279 3.51 -15.99 -1.58
CA ASP A 279 2.60 -16.72 -2.44
C ASP A 279 2.90 -18.25 -2.44
N LEU A 280 2.49 -18.96 -3.49
CA LEU A 280 2.76 -20.37 -3.69
C LEU A 280 4.20 -20.65 -4.17
N HIS A 281 4.98 -19.63 -4.47
CA HIS A 281 6.35 -19.79 -4.98
C HIS A 281 7.24 -20.48 -3.95
N SER A 282 7.66 -21.71 -4.25
CA SER A 282 8.39 -22.56 -3.31
C SER A 282 9.63 -21.93 -2.70
N PRO A 283 10.51 -21.22 -3.44
CA PRO A 283 11.64 -20.51 -2.85
C PRO A 283 11.27 -19.48 -1.79
N ARG A 284 10.20 -18.68 -2.00
CA ARG A 284 9.72 -17.69 -1.02
C ARG A 284 9.19 -18.36 0.24
N SER A 285 8.38 -19.40 0.07
CA SER A 285 7.89 -20.19 1.20
C SER A 285 9.04 -20.87 1.97
N THR A 286 10.06 -21.39 1.27
CA THR A 286 11.24 -21.99 1.92
C THR A 286 12.04 -20.95 2.72
N GLU A 287 12.23 -19.75 2.17
CA GLU A 287 12.89 -18.64 2.87
C GLU A 287 12.13 -18.24 4.13
N LEU A 288 10.80 -18.04 4.01
CA LEU A 288 9.93 -17.64 5.11
C LEU A 288 9.94 -18.68 6.24
N TYR A 289 9.63 -19.94 5.92
CA TYR A 289 9.58 -20.98 6.95
C TYR A 289 10.94 -21.30 7.55
N GLY A 290 12.02 -21.18 6.76
CA GLY A 290 13.39 -21.31 7.27
C GLY A 290 13.69 -20.26 8.35
N MET A 291 13.33 -19.01 8.12
CA MET A 291 13.48 -17.93 9.08
C MET A 291 12.53 -18.12 10.29
N ALA A 292 11.26 -18.46 10.05
CA ALA A 292 10.28 -18.61 11.12
C ALA A 292 10.64 -19.73 12.10
N VAL A 293 11.10 -20.88 11.62
CA VAL A 293 11.53 -22.00 12.48
C VAL A 293 12.73 -21.60 13.35
N GLU A 294 13.64 -20.80 12.83
CA GLU A 294 14.84 -20.37 13.57
C GLU A 294 14.55 -19.25 14.57
N ALA A 295 13.75 -18.24 14.20
CA ALA A 295 13.60 -17.02 14.96
C ALA A 295 12.22 -16.85 15.63
N LEU A 296 11.19 -17.51 15.15
CA LEU A 296 9.79 -17.34 15.56
C LEU A 296 9.10 -18.70 15.82
N SER A 297 9.83 -19.63 16.44
CA SER A 297 9.37 -21.01 16.67
C SER A 297 8.14 -21.14 17.56
N HIS A 298 7.74 -20.07 18.24
CA HIS A 298 6.52 -20.01 19.06
C HIS A 298 5.26 -19.74 18.23
N LEU A 299 5.39 -19.18 17.01
CA LEU A 299 4.24 -18.93 16.15
C LEU A 299 3.81 -20.23 15.43
N ASP A 300 2.53 -20.54 15.50
CA ASP A 300 1.95 -21.63 14.73
C ASP A 300 1.84 -21.23 13.23
N PRO A 301 2.41 -22.00 12.30
CA PRO A 301 2.40 -21.67 10.88
C PRO A 301 0.99 -21.58 10.25
N VAL A 302 -0.02 -22.18 10.86
CA VAL A 302 -1.40 -22.20 10.35
C VAL A 302 -2.23 -21.07 11.01
N GLU A 303 -2.11 -20.93 12.32
CA GLU A 303 -2.94 -20.00 13.10
C GLU A 303 -2.35 -18.60 13.18
N ASP A 304 -1.01 -18.45 13.29
CA ASP A 304 -0.35 -17.20 13.58
C ASP A 304 0.39 -16.59 12.37
N MET A 305 0.40 -17.29 11.23
CA MET A 305 1.04 -16.79 10.00
C MET A 305 0.00 -16.60 8.88
N ARG A 306 -0.14 -15.35 8.43
CA ARG A 306 -1.06 -14.97 7.33
C ARG A 306 -0.28 -14.71 6.05
N LEU A 307 -0.39 -15.61 5.09
CA LEU A 307 0.25 -15.52 3.78
C LEU A 307 -0.76 -14.95 2.77
N LEU A 308 -0.78 -13.64 2.62
CA LEU A 308 -1.76 -12.95 1.78
C LEU A 308 -1.64 -13.34 0.30
N GLY A 309 -0.42 -13.50 -0.22
CA GLY A 309 -0.22 -13.87 -1.61
C GLY A 309 -0.85 -15.20 -2.04
N LYS A 310 -1.16 -16.11 -1.08
CA LYS A 310 -1.92 -17.32 -1.36
C LYS A 310 -3.41 -17.05 -1.64
N VAL A 311 -3.94 -15.93 -1.14
CA VAL A 311 -5.36 -15.57 -1.25
C VAL A 311 -5.58 -14.48 -2.29
N THR A 312 -4.71 -13.46 -2.28
CA THR A 312 -4.84 -12.30 -3.16
C THR A 312 -4.16 -12.49 -4.52
N GLY A 313 -3.37 -13.53 -4.68
CA GLY A 313 -2.48 -13.67 -5.83
C GLY A 313 -1.39 -12.60 -5.84
N HIS A 314 -0.79 -12.39 -7.02
CA HIS A 314 0.21 -11.34 -7.23
C HIS A 314 -0.45 -9.98 -7.32
N THR A 315 -0.14 -9.09 -6.40
CA THR A 315 -0.72 -7.74 -6.26
C THR A 315 0.32 -6.63 -6.42
N GLY A 316 1.51 -6.97 -6.92
CA GLY A 316 2.57 -6.08 -7.37
C GLY A 316 2.81 -4.86 -6.49
N ALA A 317 2.57 -3.68 -7.04
CA ALA A 317 2.78 -2.41 -6.33
C ALA A 317 1.93 -2.25 -5.05
N ALA A 318 0.77 -2.91 -4.96
CA ALA A 318 -0.11 -2.83 -3.80
C ALA A 318 0.27 -3.80 -2.66
N SER A 319 1.14 -4.80 -2.91
CA SER A 319 1.39 -5.92 -1.98
C SER A 319 1.80 -5.46 -0.57
N ALA A 320 2.77 -4.57 -0.45
CA ALA A 320 3.25 -4.10 0.84
C ALA A 320 2.17 -3.34 1.63
N LEU A 321 1.33 -2.54 0.96
CA LEU A 321 0.25 -1.82 1.63
C LEU A 321 -0.84 -2.77 2.12
N LEU A 322 -1.14 -3.84 1.39
CA LEU A 322 -2.06 -4.90 1.82
C LEU A 322 -1.54 -5.62 3.06
N VAL A 323 -0.24 -5.97 3.07
CA VAL A 323 0.41 -6.58 4.24
C VAL A 323 0.29 -5.67 5.46
N LEU A 324 0.55 -4.37 5.31
CA LEU A 324 0.45 -3.40 6.40
C LEU A 324 -0.98 -3.22 6.89
N ALA A 325 -1.95 -3.13 5.98
CA ALA A 325 -3.36 -3.03 6.35
C ALA A 325 -3.82 -4.28 7.13
N ALA A 326 -3.47 -5.48 6.66
CA ALA A 326 -3.80 -6.72 7.34
C ALA A 326 -3.07 -6.87 8.70
N ALA A 327 -1.82 -6.42 8.78
CA ALA A 327 -1.08 -6.40 10.05
C ALA A 327 -1.69 -5.39 11.05
N ALA A 328 -2.15 -4.23 10.59
CA ALA A 328 -2.86 -3.27 11.43
C ALA A 328 -4.16 -3.85 11.98
N GLU A 329 -4.95 -4.54 11.15
CA GLU A 329 -6.15 -5.25 11.60
C GLU A 329 -5.82 -6.35 12.62
N ALA A 330 -4.73 -7.09 12.45
CA ALA A 330 -4.27 -8.08 13.42
C ALA A 330 -3.91 -7.43 14.75
N VAL A 331 -3.19 -6.30 14.74
CA VAL A 331 -2.90 -5.52 15.97
C VAL A 331 -4.18 -5.08 16.66
N HIS A 332 -5.17 -4.59 15.91
CA HIS A 332 -6.45 -4.18 16.50
C HIS A 332 -7.22 -5.34 17.12
N ALA A 333 -7.21 -6.51 16.48
CA ALA A 333 -7.91 -7.70 16.96
C ALA A 333 -7.24 -8.31 18.19
N MET A 334 -5.91 -8.42 18.18
CA MET A 334 -5.15 -9.16 19.20
C MET A 334 -4.56 -8.26 20.30
N LYS A 335 -4.47 -6.94 20.06
CA LYS A 335 -3.84 -5.96 20.96
C LYS A 335 -2.37 -6.27 21.28
N ASN A 336 -1.69 -6.93 20.35
CA ASN A 336 -0.30 -7.37 20.49
C ASN A 336 0.53 -6.97 19.26
N PRO A 337 1.86 -6.90 19.39
CA PRO A 337 2.75 -6.63 18.27
C PRO A 337 2.57 -7.65 17.13
N THR A 338 2.55 -7.17 15.90
CA THR A 338 2.44 -7.98 14.69
C THR A 338 3.60 -7.65 13.75
N LEU A 339 4.22 -8.69 13.19
CA LEU A 339 5.27 -8.58 12.19
C LEU A 339 4.66 -8.52 10.78
N ALA A 340 5.06 -7.53 10.00
CA ALA A 340 4.74 -7.40 8.59
C ALA A 340 5.98 -7.65 7.72
N LEU A 341 5.88 -8.55 6.72
CA LEU A 341 6.96 -8.91 5.82
C LEU A 341 6.57 -8.69 4.37
N GLY A 342 7.41 -7.95 3.61
CA GLY A 342 7.34 -7.84 2.16
C GLY A 342 8.38 -8.75 1.53
N MET A 343 7.93 -9.65 0.65
CA MET A 343 8.74 -10.69 0.00
C MET A 343 8.41 -10.85 -1.48
N SER A 344 7.50 -10.06 -2.03
CA SER A 344 7.05 -10.17 -3.42
C SER A 344 8.14 -9.77 -4.43
N ASP A 345 9.01 -8.83 -4.09
CA ASP A 345 10.15 -8.45 -4.91
C ASP A 345 11.18 -9.59 -5.00
N ALA A 346 11.82 -9.72 -6.17
CA ALA A 346 12.82 -10.75 -6.41
C ALA A 346 14.07 -10.60 -5.52
N HIS A 347 14.42 -9.37 -5.15
CA HIS A 347 15.65 -9.02 -4.43
C HIS A 347 15.39 -8.40 -3.05
N LEU A 348 14.33 -7.64 -2.87
CA LEU A 348 14.10 -6.91 -1.62
C LEU A 348 13.41 -7.81 -0.58
N ARG A 349 13.78 -7.60 0.67
CA ARG A 349 13.12 -8.16 1.85
C ARG A 349 12.84 -7.03 2.81
N MET A 350 11.59 -6.86 3.14
CA MET A 350 11.12 -5.85 4.08
C MET A 350 10.59 -6.53 5.34
N ALA A 351 10.96 -6.01 6.49
CA ALA A 351 10.37 -6.38 7.76
C ALA A 351 10.07 -5.11 8.57
N LEU A 352 8.91 -5.06 9.19
CA LEU A 352 8.57 -4.03 10.16
C LEU A 352 7.56 -4.55 11.18
N VAL A 353 7.54 -3.93 12.35
CA VAL A 353 6.63 -4.26 13.44
C VAL A 353 5.57 -3.18 13.56
N LEU A 354 4.33 -3.63 13.73
CA LEU A 354 3.21 -2.79 14.15
C LEU A 354 2.86 -3.11 15.59
N GLN A 355 2.54 -2.07 16.37
CA GLN A 355 2.15 -2.20 17.78
C GLN A 355 0.84 -1.47 18.05
N PRO A 356 0.10 -1.85 19.10
CA PRO A 356 -0.97 -1.02 19.63
C PRO A 356 -0.46 0.39 19.98
N PRO A 357 -1.31 1.42 19.97
CA PRO A 357 -0.96 2.72 20.54
C PRO A 357 -0.54 2.54 22.02
N HIS A 358 0.28 3.45 22.55
CA HIS A 358 0.62 3.37 23.98
C HIS A 358 -0.60 3.70 24.82
N GLU A 359 -0.78 2.98 25.95
CA GLU A 359 -1.84 3.26 26.93
C GLU A 359 -1.80 4.70 27.50
N GLY A 360 -0.72 5.44 27.27
CA GLY A 360 -0.60 6.85 27.62
C GLY A 360 -1.12 7.82 26.55
N ASP A 361 -1.31 7.36 25.34
CA ASP A 361 -1.82 8.18 24.24
C ASP A 361 -3.37 8.32 24.32
N ASP A 362 -4.05 7.35 24.96
CA ASP A 362 -5.50 7.38 25.21
C ASP A 362 -5.89 8.23 26.43
N ALA A 363 -4.93 8.56 27.31
CA ALA A 363 -5.21 9.32 28.55
C ALA A 363 -5.11 10.85 28.39
N ALA A 364 -4.75 11.33 27.21
CA ALA A 364 -4.64 12.75 26.87
C ALA A 364 -5.77 13.24 25.94
N ALA A 365 -6.75 12.37 25.64
CA ALA A 365 -7.90 12.66 24.79
C ALA A 365 -9.12 13.12 25.60
#